data_35d77c31f7f641550c2eab4d781001ae
#
_entry.id   35d77c31f7f641550c2eab4d781001ae
#
_cell.length_a   1.000
_cell.length_b   1.000
_cell.length_c   1.000
_cell.angle_alpha   90.00
_cell.angle_beta   90.00
_cell.angle_gamma   90.00
#
_symmetry.space_group_name_H-M   'P 1'
#
loop_
_entity.id
_entity.type
_entity.pdbx_description
1 polymer ?
#
loop_
_entity_poly.entity_id
_entity_poly.type
_entity_poly.pdbx_seq_one_letter_code
_entity_poly.pdbx_strand_id
1 'polypeptide(L)'
;MGNSRFFLIMGAALFLGCGGPTLAQRQVESAPAVHALQDGQFEDAQKKANLVLDKEAQTPEARLVRAITRYRATTKQLYLDGRTAVIGAFDGGLNQRYLHSTAEQAEADLAAVDEDLAAAQKGSNVSLELCLACWKDVDWNGDGRVNIRDERLLQIEVDEKGEELPEDDPRRRPTFRFDHGDIAWARAFVGFERAVLDVVLAYDFSGINEAMREREREGAKRIVFRLIDKSRIAAAKTRLLESIEQSAACRRAYLEETDDDREWVPNPRQK
;
A
#
# COMPACT_ATOMS: atom_id res chain seq x y z
N MET A 1 22.98 -1.94 78.92
CA MET A 1 22.89 -0.56 78.39
C MET A 1 23.64 -0.55 77.06
N GLY A 2 22.95 -0.58 75.97
CA GLY A 2 23.52 -0.58 74.61
C GLY A 2 22.45 -0.34 73.59
N ASN A 3 22.28 0.92 73.21
CA ASN A 3 21.32 1.37 72.17
C ASN A 3 21.87 1.08 70.78
N SER A 4 21.29 0.10 70.07
CA SER A 4 21.51 -0.08 68.63
C SER A 4 20.45 0.63 67.85
N ARG A 5 20.86 1.74 67.21
CA ARG A 5 20.01 2.46 66.21
C ARG A 5 20.14 1.73 64.87
N PHE A 6 19.04 1.12 64.45
CA PHE A 6 18.87 0.62 63.08
C PHE A 6 18.60 1.79 62.16
N PHE A 7 19.50 2.08 61.23
CA PHE A 7 19.26 2.95 60.09
C PHE A 7 18.50 2.18 58.98
N LEU A 8 17.23 2.54 58.78
CA LEU A 8 16.43 2.09 57.68
C LEU A 8 16.79 2.96 56.46
N ILE A 9 17.58 2.41 55.53
CA ILE A 9 17.82 3.07 54.23
C ILE A 9 16.66 2.71 53.34
N MET A 10 15.74 3.68 53.21
CA MET A 10 14.66 3.66 52.21
C MET A 10 15.28 3.90 50.82
N GLY A 11 15.55 2.82 50.07
CA GLY A 11 15.91 2.90 48.67
C GLY A 11 14.70 3.32 47.83
N ALA A 12 14.65 4.60 47.45
CA ALA A 12 13.71 5.06 46.44
C ALA A 12 14.15 4.49 45.07
N ALA A 13 13.52 3.39 44.67
CA ALA A 13 13.62 2.89 43.31
C ALA A 13 12.94 3.91 42.38
N LEU A 14 13.74 4.73 41.72
CA LEU A 14 13.31 5.54 40.58
C LEU A 14 12.91 4.56 39.47
N PHE A 15 11.63 4.25 39.36
CA PHE A 15 11.04 3.71 38.15
C PHE A 15 11.13 4.80 37.08
N LEU A 16 12.25 4.84 36.37
CA LEU A 16 12.30 5.47 35.05
C LEU A 16 11.36 4.65 34.14
N GLY A 17 10.10 5.07 34.11
CA GLY A 17 9.14 4.54 33.16
C GLY A 17 9.66 4.86 31.77
N CYS A 18 10.10 3.83 31.04
CA CYS A 18 10.25 3.89 29.60
C CYS A 18 8.83 4.00 28.98
N GLY A 19 8.19 5.13 29.17
CA GLY A 19 6.99 5.49 28.44
C GLY A 19 7.43 5.77 27.01
N GLY A 20 6.96 4.99 26.04
CA GLY A 20 7.13 5.31 24.63
C GLY A 20 6.57 6.70 24.32
N PRO A 21 6.91 7.31 23.16
CA PRO A 21 6.48 8.64 22.79
C PRO A 21 4.95 8.75 22.79
N THR A 22 4.45 9.88 23.27
CA THR A 22 3.01 10.16 23.28
C THR A 22 2.49 10.33 21.86
N LEU A 23 1.16 10.20 21.65
CA LEU A 23 0.53 10.40 20.34
C LEU A 23 0.93 11.76 19.75
N ALA A 24 0.89 12.84 20.53
CA ALA A 24 1.28 14.17 20.09
C ALA A 24 2.76 14.25 19.66
N GLN A 25 3.67 13.59 20.37
CA GLN A 25 5.08 13.54 19.99
C GLN A 25 5.28 12.79 18.66
N ARG A 26 4.62 11.64 18.47
CA ARG A 26 4.69 10.86 17.22
C ARG A 26 4.15 11.65 16.03
N GLN A 27 3.06 12.35 16.19
CA GLN A 27 2.48 13.21 15.14
C GLN A 27 3.42 14.37 14.77
N VAL A 28 4.07 15.00 15.73
CA VAL A 28 5.05 16.06 15.46
C VAL A 28 6.28 15.51 14.72
N GLU A 29 6.77 14.35 15.10
CA GLU A 29 7.97 13.74 14.47
C GLU A 29 7.69 13.24 13.05
N SER A 30 6.49 12.72 12.79
CA SER A 30 6.09 12.24 11.46
C SER A 30 5.59 13.35 10.53
N ALA A 31 5.21 14.52 11.06
CA ALA A 31 4.66 15.63 10.28
C ALA A 31 5.46 15.99 9.02
N PRO A 32 6.81 16.08 9.04
CA PRO A 32 7.57 16.39 7.82
C PRO A 32 7.41 15.35 6.70
N ALA A 33 7.23 14.06 7.05
CA ALA A 33 7.01 13.00 6.09
C ALA A 33 5.58 13.07 5.53
N VAL A 34 4.60 13.32 6.40
CA VAL A 34 3.19 13.48 6.04
C VAL A 34 3.01 14.68 5.12
N HIS A 35 3.58 15.85 5.43
CA HIS A 35 3.51 17.03 4.58
C HIS A 35 4.13 16.78 3.20
N ALA A 36 5.30 16.14 3.13
CA ALA A 36 5.91 15.82 1.85
C ALA A 36 5.01 14.88 1.01
N LEU A 37 4.31 13.92 1.67
CA LEU A 37 3.35 13.06 0.99
C LEU A 37 2.12 13.85 0.50
N GLN A 38 1.57 14.74 1.32
CA GLN A 38 0.45 15.62 0.94
C GLN A 38 0.78 16.50 -0.26
N ASP A 39 2.04 16.95 -0.36
CA ASP A 39 2.56 17.74 -1.48
C ASP A 39 2.89 16.88 -2.71
N GLY A 40 2.70 15.56 -2.67
CA GLY A 40 3.04 14.66 -3.77
C GLY A 40 4.56 14.42 -3.95
N GLN A 41 5.37 14.83 -2.98
CA GLN A 41 6.85 14.66 -3.00
C GLN A 41 7.22 13.26 -2.46
N PHE A 42 6.88 12.21 -3.21
CA PHE A 42 6.92 10.82 -2.72
C PHE A 42 8.30 10.34 -2.28
N GLU A 43 9.35 10.69 -3.02
CA GLU A 43 10.73 10.30 -2.69
C GLU A 43 11.20 10.99 -1.40
N ASP A 44 10.88 12.27 -1.24
CA ASP A 44 11.20 13.05 -0.03
C ASP A 44 10.38 12.55 1.17
N ALA A 45 9.09 12.25 0.96
CA ALA A 45 8.23 11.65 1.96
C ALA A 45 8.78 10.31 2.47
N GLN A 46 9.21 9.43 1.57
CA GLN A 46 9.82 8.15 1.92
C GLN A 46 11.12 8.32 2.70
N LYS A 47 11.99 9.26 2.25
CA LYS A 47 13.25 9.56 2.95
C LYS A 47 13.00 10.06 4.36
N LYS A 48 12.07 11.00 4.52
CA LYS A 48 11.70 11.54 5.84
C LYS A 48 11.06 10.48 6.74
N ALA A 49 10.19 9.63 6.20
CA ALA A 49 9.62 8.51 6.94
C ALA A 49 10.70 7.54 7.45
N ASN A 50 11.70 7.21 6.63
CA ASN A 50 12.82 6.39 7.04
C ASN A 50 13.61 7.02 8.20
N LEU A 51 13.89 8.34 8.14
CA LEU A 51 14.59 9.05 9.22
C LEU A 51 13.83 9.02 10.56
N VAL A 52 12.49 9.03 10.50
CA VAL A 52 11.65 8.85 11.70
C VAL A 52 11.77 7.42 12.21
N LEU A 53 11.65 6.44 11.32
CA LEU A 53 11.66 5.01 11.66
C LEU A 53 13.03 4.50 12.14
N ASP A 54 14.11 5.14 11.73
CA ASP A 54 15.45 4.86 12.24
C ASP A 54 15.59 5.23 13.72
N LYS A 55 14.82 6.22 14.18
CA LYS A 55 14.79 6.65 15.59
C LYS A 55 13.75 5.89 16.40
N GLU A 56 12.55 5.74 15.83
CA GLU A 56 11.38 5.13 16.46
C GLU A 56 10.66 4.22 15.44
N ALA A 57 11.09 2.96 15.42
CA ALA A 57 10.65 1.96 14.43
C ALA A 57 9.14 1.66 14.44
N GLN A 58 8.42 2.06 15.49
CA GLN A 58 6.99 1.76 15.65
C GLN A 58 6.08 2.98 15.42
N THR A 59 6.59 4.07 14.83
CA THR A 59 5.77 5.26 14.50
C THR A 59 4.77 4.92 13.40
N PRO A 60 3.45 4.81 13.69
CA PRO A 60 2.47 4.28 12.73
C PRO A 60 2.30 5.17 11.51
N GLU A 61 2.29 6.50 11.68
CA GLU A 61 2.14 7.47 10.60
C GLU A 61 3.34 7.39 9.62
N ALA A 62 4.55 7.27 10.14
CA ALA A 62 5.74 7.11 9.31
C ALA A 62 5.74 5.76 8.56
N ARG A 63 5.25 4.67 9.21
CA ARG A 63 5.02 3.39 8.55
C ARG A 63 4.02 3.51 7.40
N LEU A 64 2.91 4.20 7.64
CA LEU A 64 1.87 4.41 6.63
C LEU A 64 2.38 5.23 5.44
N VAL A 65 3.09 6.34 5.70
CA VAL A 65 3.74 7.14 4.65
C VAL A 65 4.70 6.28 3.83
N ARG A 66 5.53 5.47 4.48
CA ARG A 66 6.48 4.60 3.78
C ARG A 66 5.77 3.50 2.98
N ALA A 67 4.70 2.92 3.50
CA ALA A 67 3.89 1.94 2.78
C ALA A 67 3.30 2.54 1.49
N ILE A 68 2.68 3.72 1.57
CA ILE A 68 2.07 4.41 0.43
C ILE A 68 3.12 4.73 -0.65
N THR A 69 4.27 5.28 -0.24
CA THR A 69 5.32 5.66 -1.19
C THR A 69 5.96 4.46 -1.87
N ARG A 70 6.20 3.37 -1.12
CA ARG A 70 6.69 2.09 -1.66
C ARG A 70 5.67 1.45 -2.60
N TYR A 71 4.41 1.33 -2.17
CA TYR A 71 3.35 0.77 -2.99
C TYR A 71 3.27 1.48 -4.35
N ARG A 72 3.25 2.83 -4.33
CA ARG A 72 3.25 3.61 -5.56
C ARG A 72 4.48 3.35 -6.44
N ALA A 73 5.67 3.28 -5.87
CA ALA A 73 6.90 2.99 -6.63
C ALA A 73 6.86 1.60 -7.25
N THR A 74 6.44 0.59 -6.48
CA THR A 74 6.33 -0.81 -6.91
C THR A 74 5.31 -0.97 -8.04
N THR A 75 4.11 -0.41 -7.88
CA THR A 75 3.05 -0.53 -8.89
C THR A 75 3.41 0.19 -10.18
N LYS A 76 4.03 1.38 -10.09
CA LYS A 76 4.56 2.08 -11.27
C LYS A 76 5.61 1.24 -11.99
N GLN A 77 6.58 0.69 -11.28
CA GLN A 77 7.63 -0.16 -11.88
C GLN A 77 7.03 -1.41 -12.50
N LEU A 78 6.13 -2.10 -11.79
CA LEU A 78 5.44 -3.29 -12.30
C LEU A 78 4.65 -3.01 -13.58
N TYR A 79 4.00 -1.84 -13.66
CA TYR A 79 3.29 -1.41 -14.87
C TYR A 79 4.26 -1.21 -16.05
N LEU A 80 5.37 -0.49 -15.84
CA LEU A 80 6.37 -0.23 -16.88
C LEU A 80 7.02 -1.53 -17.38
N ASP A 81 7.38 -2.42 -16.46
CA ASP A 81 7.98 -3.72 -16.76
C ASP A 81 6.98 -4.67 -17.44
N GLY A 82 5.74 -4.70 -16.95
CA GLY A 82 4.65 -5.46 -17.55
C GLY A 82 4.36 -5.00 -18.99
N ARG A 83 4.30 -3.69 -19.22
CA ARG A 83 4.17 -3.12 -20.56
C ARG A 83 5.33 -3.55 -21.47
N THR A 84 6.57 -3.48 -20.97
CA THR A 84 7.78 -3.91 -21.71
C THR A 84 7.71 -5.40 -22.06
N ALA A 85 7.31 -6.24 -21.11
CA ALA A 85 7.14 -7.68 -21.33
C ALA A 85 6.07 -7.98 -22.39
N VAL A 86 4.93 -7.27 -22.35
CA VAL A 86 3.85 -7.45 -23.32
C VAL A 86 4.27 -7.01 -24.72
N ILE A 87 4.87 -5.82 -24.86
CA ILE A 87 5.37 -5.33 -26.16
C ILE A 87 6.43 -6.29 -26.72
N GLY A 88 7.38 -6.69 -25.88
CA GLY A 88 8.42 -7.64 -26.28
C GLY A 88 7.85 -9.00 -26.71
N ALA A 89 6.73 -9.43 -26.12
CA ALA A 89 6.05 -10.66 -26.52
C ALA A 89 5.51 -10.59 -27.96
N PHE A 90 5.05 -9.42 -28.43
CA PHE A 90 4.61 -9.23 -29.81
C PHE A 90 5.77 -9.14 -30.81
N ASP A 91 6.91 -8.57 -30.40
CA ASP A 91 8.05 -8.31 -31.31
C ASP A 91 9.04 -9.51 -31.39
N GLY A 92 9.24 -10.24 -30.32
CA GLY A 92 10.26 -11.28 -30.24
C GLY A 92 9.89 -12.50 -29.41
N GLY A 93 8.75 -12.49 -28.79
CA GLY A 93 8.25 -13.47 -27.85
C GLY A 93 8.45 -13.10 -26.39
N LEU A 94 7.60 -13.68 -25.53
CA LEU A 94 7.62 -13.43 -24.08
C LEU A 94 8.95 -13.91 -23.46
N ASN A 95 9.65 -13.00 -22.80
CA ASN A 95 10.85 -13.36 -22.04
C ASN A 95 10.45 -13.85 -20.64
N GLN A 96 10.35 -15.16 -20.48
CA GLN A 96 9.99 -15.81 -19.22
C GLN A 96 10.88 -15.39 -18.05
N ARG A 97 12.19 -15.30 -18.24
CA ARG A 97 13.13 -14.93 -17.18
C ARG A 97 12.88 -13.50 -16.70
N TYR A 98 12.67 -12.59 -17.66
CA TYR A 98 12.35 -11.19 -17.34
C TYR A 98 11.03 -11.08 -16.58
N LEU A 99 9.98 -11.77 -17.06
CA LEU A 99 8.68 -11.79 -16.38
C LEU A 99 8.79 -12.29 -14.93
N HIS A 100 9.52 -13.40 -14.72
CA HIS A 100 9.68 -13.95 -13.37
C HIS A 100 10.51 -13.03 -12.48
N SER A 101 11.64 -12.46 -12.96
CA SER A 101 12.44 -11.54 -12.14
C SER A 101 11.67 -10.28 -11.75
N THR A 102 10.85 -9.73 -12.65
CA THR A 102 9.98 -8.60 -12.36
C THR A 102 8.92 -8.97 -11.32
N ALA A 103 8.28 -10.14 -11.45
CA ALA A 103 7.28 -10.61 -10.51
C ALA A 103 7.88 -10.91 -9.10
N GLU A 104 9.10 -11.48 -9.05
CA GLU A 104 9.82 -11.72 -7.79
C GLU A 104 10.16 -10.41 -7.08
N GLN A 105 10.66 -9.41 -7.79
CA GLN A 105 10.96 -8.10 -7.22
C GLN A 105 9.70 -7.43 -6.71
N ALA A 106 8.62 -7.40 -7.51
CA ALA A 106 7.36 -6.80 -7.12
C ALA A 106 6.75 -7.51 -5.90
N GLU A 107 6.82 -8.84 -5.81
CA GLU A 107 6.35 -9.61 -4.65
C GLU A 107 7.13 -9.24 -3.39
N ALA A 108 8.46 -9.12 -3.47
CA ALA A 108 9.30 -8.72 -2.35
C ALA A 108 9.01 -7.28 -1.89
N ASP A 109 8.82 -6.35 -2.83
CA ASP A 109 8.49 -4.96 -2.52
C ASP A 109 7.10 -4.83 -1.89
N LEU A 110 6.10 -5.55 -2.41
CA LEU A 110 4.75 -5.59 -1.82
C LEU A 110 4.75 -6.29 -0.45
N ALA A 111 5.64 -7.26 -0.21
CA ALA A 111 5.83 -7.85 1.12
C ALA A 111 6.27 -6.78 2.13
N ALA A 112 7.22 -5.93 1.75
CA ALA A 112 7.68 -4.83 2.60
C ALA A 112 6.59 -3.75 2.81
N VAL A 113 5.71 -3.55 1.83
CA VAL A 113 4.52 -2.68 1.98
C VAL A 113 3.57 -3.26 3.02
N ASP A 114 3.20 -4.55 2.91
CA ASP A 114 2.30 -5.21 3.88
C ASP A 114 2.89 -5.22 5.30
N GLU A 115 4.20 -5.39 5.44
CA GLU A 115 4.88 -5.29 6.75
C GLU A 115 4.70 -3.90 7.38
N ASP A 116 4.88 -2.83 6.59
CA ASP A 116 4.67 -1.47 7.06
C ASP A 116 3.21 -1.20 7.41
N LEU A 117 2.27 -1.63 6.58
CA LEU A 117 0.83 -1.52 6.86
C LEU A 117 0.42 -2.30 8.11
N ALA A 118 0.94 -3.53 8.28
CA ALA A 118 0.68 -4.35 9.46
C ALA A 118 1.24 -3.71 10.74
N ALA A 119 2.40 -3.05 10.65
CA ALA A 119 2.97 -2.32 11.78
C ALA A 119 2.15 -1.05 12.09
N ALA A 120 1.72 -0.31 11.07
CA ALA A 120 0.85 0.87 11.24
C ALA A 120 -0.49 0.48 11.87
N GLN A 121 -1.10 -0.62 11.44
CA GLN A 121 -2.39 -1.13 11.94
C GLN A 121 -2.36 -1.48 13.44
N LYS A 122 -1.19 -1.77 14.01
CA LYS A 122 -1.04 -2.01 15.46
C LYS A 122 -1.05 -0.72 16.27
N GLY A 123 -0.85 0.43 15.64
CA GLY A 123 -0.89 1.73 16.30
C GLY A 123 -2.32 2.11 16.71
N SER A 124 -2.47 2.59 17.94
CA SER A 124 -3.75 3.19 18.36
C SER A 124 -3.93 4.56 17.69
N ASN A 125 -5.12 4.82 17.18
CA ASN A 125 -5.52 6.13 16.62
C ASN A 125 -4.60 6.63 15.49
N VAL A 126 -4.14 5.73 14.61
CA VAL A 126 -3.46 6.12 13.39
C VAL A 126 -4.47 6.71 12.41
N SER A 127 -4.17 7.90 11.91
CA SER A 127 -4.93 8.50 10.82
C SER A 127 -4.03 9.38 9.95
N LEU A 128 -4.36 9.46 8.67
CA LEU A 128 -3.63 10.23 7.68
C LEU A 128 -4.62 10.95 6.77
N GLU A 129 -4.61 12.27 6.75
CA GLU A 129 -5.43 13.06 5.83
C GLU A 129 -4.68 13.29 4.52
N LEU A 130 -5.29 12.88 3.40
CA LEU A 130 -4.73 13.00 2.06
C LEU A 130 -5.76 13.53 1.07
N CYS A 131 -5.35 14.52 0.29
CA CYS A 131 -6.04 14.92 -0.93
C CYS A 131 -5.34 14.28 -2.13
N LEU A 132 -5.77 13.09 -2.55
CA LEU A 132 -5.15 12.38 -3.66
C LEU A 132 -5.23 13.16 -4.98
N ALA A 133 -6.34 13.85 -5.20
CA ALA A 133 -6.55 14.71 -6.37
C ALA A 133 -5.75 16.03 -6.32
N CYS A 134 -5.08 16.33 -5.20
CA CYS A 134 -4.20 17.49 -5.06
C CYS A 134 -2.77 17.23 -5.53
N TRP A 135 -2.39 15.95 -5.69
CA TRP A 135 -1.07 15.59 -6.13
C TRP A 135 -0.86 16.03 -7.58
N LYS A 136 0.11 16.91 -7.77
CA LYS A 136 0.49 17.44 -9.09
C LYS A 136 1.62 16.62 -9.69
N ASP A 137 1.77 16.71 -10.98
CA ASP A 137 2.87 16.10 -11.73
C ASP A 137 3.01 14.58 -11.51
N VAL A 138 1.89 13.91 -11.26
CA VAL A 138 1.84 12.46 -11.11
C VAL A 138 1.37 11.83 -12.40
N ASP A 139 2.25 11.04 -13.01
CA ASP A 139 1.91 10.15 -14.11
C ASP A 139 1.19 8.90 -13.54
N TRP A 140 -0.14 8.97 -13.51
CA TRP A 140 -0.98 7.90 -12.97
C TRP A 140 -1.13 6.73 -13.94
N ASN A 141 -1.15 7.02 -15.23
CA ASN A 141 -1.33 6.00 -16.26
C ASN A 141 0.00 5.36 -16.71
N GLY A 142 1.14 5.86 -16.23
CA GLY A 142 2.46 5.31 -16.50
C GLY A 142 2.95 5.47 -17.93
N ASP A 143 2.36 6.40 -18.71
CA ASP A 143 2.75 6.58 -20.12
C ASP A 143 4.02 7.43 -20.29
N GLY A 144 4.58 7.94 -19.21
CA GLY A 144 5.78 8.78 -19.17
C GLY A 144 5.50 10.26 -19.38
N ARG A 145 4.22 10.67 -19.38
CA ARG A 145 3.80 12.05 -19.55
C ARG A 145 2.74 12.41 -18.53
N VAL A 146 2.92 13.51 -17.84
CA VAL A 146 1.85 14.09 -17.03
C VAL A 146 0.96 14.96 -17.92
N ASN A 147 -0.33 14.71 -17.91
CA ASN A 147 -1.30 15.40 -18.73
C ASN A 147 -2.65 15.54 -18.01
N ILE A 148 -3.61 16.22 -18.64
CA ILE A 148 -4.91 16.51 -18.04
C ILE A 148 -5.69 15.25 -17.59
N ARG A 149 -5.45 14.08 -18.19
CA ARG A 149 -6.12 12.84 -17.78
C ARG A 149 -5.58 12.35 -16.45
N ASP A 150 -4.27 12.50 -16.23
CA ASP A 150 -3.64 12.18 -14.95
C ASP A 150 -4.16 13.11 -13.86
N GLU A 151 -4.23 14.40 -14.14
CA GLU A 151 -4.71 15.40 -13.18
C GLU A 151 -6.19 15.21 -12.79
N ARG A 152 -7.01 14.69 -13.70
CA ARG A 152 -8.44 14.47 -13.46
C ARG A 152 -8.79 13.10 -12.90
N LEU A 153 -7.88 12.14 -12.93
CA LEU A 153 -8.18 10.75 -12.60
C LEU A 153 -8.83 10.56 -11.22
N LEU A 154 -8.41 11.36 -10.25
CA LEU A 154 -8.90 11.27 -8.87
C LEU A 154 -9.79 12.45 -8.47
N GLN A 155 -10.22 13.29 -9.43
CA GLN A 155 -11.14 14.37 -9.16
C GLN A 155 -12.59 13.89 -9.20
N ILE A 156 -13.43 14.49 -8.36
CA ILE A 156 -14.88 14.33 -8.44
C ILE A 156 -15.41 15.37 -9.43
N GLU A 157 -15.90 14.94 -10.58
CA GLU A 157 -16.35 15.85 -11.63
C GLU A 157 -17.84 16.18 -11.54
N VAL A 158 -18.63 15.36 -10.89
CA VAL A 158 -20.07 15.53 -10.73
C VAL A 158 -20.50 15.44 -9.27
N ASP A 159 -21.55 16.17 -8.92
CA ASP A 159 -22.16 16.09 -7.60
C ASP A 159 -23.07 14.86 -7.43
N GLU A 160 -23.71 14.72 -6.27
CA GLU A 160 -24.64 13.61 -5.96
C GLU A 160 -25.88 13.57 -6.87
N LYS A 161 -26.20 14.68 -7.56
CA LYS A 161 -27.31 14.78 -8.52
C LYS A 161 -26.86 14.50 -9.94
N GLY A 162 -25.56 14.30 -10.17
CA GLY A 162 -24.96 14.13 -11.49
C GLY A 162 -24.75 15.44 -12.22
N GLU A 163 -24.81 16.59 -11.55
CA GLU A 163 -24.51 17.90 -12.13
C GLU A 163 -22.99 18.14 -12.09
N GLU A 164 -22.44 18.70 -13.19
CA GLU A 164 -21.02 18.97 -13.31
C GLU A 164 -20.57 20.05 -12.31
N LEU A 165 -19.53 19.74 -11.53
CA LEU A 165 -18.92 20.68 -10.59
C LEU A 165 -18.02 21.67 -11.34
N PRO A 166 -18.04 22.99 -11.00
CA PRO A 166 -17.08 23.97 -11.49
C PRO A 166 -15.62 23.52 -11.29
N GLU A 167 -14.71 23.95 -12.16
CA GLU A 167 -13.29 23.52 -12.08
C GLU A 167 -12.59 23.96 -10.77
N ASP A 168 -13.03 25.06 -10.19
CA ASP A 168 -12.53 25.62 -8.93
C ASP A 168 -13.30 25.15 -7.68
N ASP A 169 -14.32 24.30 -7.85
CA ASP A 169 -15.11 23.78 -6.73
C ASP A 169 -14.21 22.88 -5.83
N PRO A 170 -14.09 23.18 -4.53
CA PRO A 170 -13.27 22.40 -3.62
C PRO A 170 -13.72 20.94 -3.48
N ARG A 171 -15.00 20.64 -3.75
CA ARG A 171 -15.53 19.27 -3.74
C ARG A 171 -14.91 18.38 -4.82
N ARG A 172 -14.30 18.95 -5.85
CA ARG A 172 -13.56 18.17 -6.86
C ARG A 172 -12.29 17.54 -6.32
N ARG A 173 -11.72 18.11 -5.25
CA ARG A 173 -10.45 17.67 -4.66
C ARG A 173 -10.62 17.45 -3.15
N PRO A 174 -11.43 16.46 -2.78
CA PRO A 174 -11.69 16.21 -1.37
C PRO A 174 -10.44 15.71 -0.65
N THR A 175 -10.33 16.06 0.62
CA THR A 175 -9.38 15.45 1.54
C THR A 175 -10.07 14.30 2.25
N PHE A 176 -9.48 13.12 2.18
CA PHE A 176 -9.96 11.94 2.88
C PHE A 176 -9.09 11.65 4.09
N ARG A 177 -9.70 11.13 5.13
CA ARG A 177 -9.03 10.59 6.30
C ARG A 177 -8.89 9.08 6.12
N PHE A 178 -7.67 8.63 6.08
CA PHE A 178 -7.32 7.20 6.02
C PHE A 178 -6.97 6.73 7.42
N ASP A 179 -7.64 5.71 7.90
CA ASP A 179 -7.47 5.17 9.23
C ASP A 179 -7.38 3.63 9.28
N HIS A 180 -7.78 3.05 10.38
CA HIS A 180 -7.69 1.61 10.62
C HIS A 180 -8.46 0.75 9.61
N GLY A 181 -9.63 1.20 9.19
CA GLY A 181 -10.46 0.54 8.20
C GLY A 181 -9.77 0.52 6.84
N ASP A 182 -9.24 1.67 6.42
CA ASP A 182 -8.52 1.82 5.16
C ASP A 182 -7.19 1.07 5.13
N ILE A 183 -6.47 1.01 6.27
CA ILE A 183 -5.26 0.19 6.37
C ILE A 183 -5.60 -1.30 6.18
N ALA A 184 -6.70 -1.78 6.77
CA ALA A 184 -7.14 -3.16 6.56
C ALA A 184 -7.53 -3.42 5.10
N TRP A 185 -8.21 -2.46 4.44
CA TRP A 185 -8.49 -2.51 3.01
C TRP A 185 -7.21 -2.56 2.17
N ALA A 186 -6.25 -1.68 2.44
CA ALA A 186 -4.97 -1.65 1.72
C ALA A 186 -4.21 -2.97 1.87
N ARG A 187 -4.20 -3.57 3.06
CA ARG A 187 -3.59 -4.89 3.32
C ARG A 187 -4.29 -6.01 2.55
N ALA A 188 -5.64 -5.98 2.50
CA ALA A 188 -6.40 -6.94 1.70
C ALA A 188 -6.01 -6.87 0.23
N PHE A 189 -5.88 -5.65 -0.31
CA PHE A 189 -5.53 -5.41 -1.70
C PHE A 189 -4.10 -5.85 -2.03
N VAL A 190 -3.12 -5.42 -1.23
CA VAL A 190 -1.71 -5.82 -1.37
C VAL A 190 -1.55 -7.35 -1.27
N GLY A 191 -2.24 -7.99 -0.32
CA GLY A 191 -2.22 -9.45 -0.18
C GLY A 191 -2.78 -10.17 -1.40
N PHE A 192 -3.85 -9.64 -2.00
CA PHE A 192 -4.41 -10.15 -3.26
C PHE A 192 -3.41 -10.02 -4.42
N GLU A 193 -2.77 -8.85 -4.58
CA GLU A 193 -1.75 -8.63 -5.61
C GLU A 193 -0.58 -9.60 -5.47
N ARG A 194 -0.09 -9.81 -4.24
CA ARG A 194 0.95 -10.79 -3.93
C ARG A 194 0.52 -12.23 -4.28
N ALA A 195 -0.74 -12.58 -4.02
CA ALA A 195 -1.27 -13.89 -4.40
C ALA A 195 -1.27 -14.06 -5.93
N VAL A 196 -1.63 -13.03 -6.70
CA VAL A 196 -1.56 -13.05 -8.17
C VAL A 196 -0.11 -13.23 -8.65
N LEU A 197 0.85 -12.52 -8.06
CA LEU A 197 2.27 -12.66 -8.40
C LEU A 197 2.79 -14.07 -8.07
N ASP A 198 2.41 -14.68 -6.96
CA ASP A 198 2.74 -16.07 -6.65
C ASP A 198 2.18 -17.03 -7.69
N VAL A 199 0.96 -16.81 -8.21
CA VAL A 199 0.41 -17.61 -9.31
C VAL A 199 1.26 -17.42 -10.58
N VAL A 200 1.65 -16.19 -10.92
CA VAL A 200 2.53 -15.94 -12.07
C VAL A 200 3.86 -16.68 -11.90
N LEU A 201 4.46 -16.64 -10.73
CA LEU A 201 5.74 -17.31 -10.43
C LEU A 201 5.64 -18.83 -10.39
N ALA A 202 4.44 -19.38 -10.19
CA ALA A 202 4.21 -20.82 -10.14
C ALA A 202 4.24 -21.51 -11.51
N TYR A 203 4.06 -20.76 -12.60
CA TYR A 203 3.88 -21.35 -13.93
C TYR A 203 4.97 -20.94 -14.92
N ASP A 204 5.26 -21.88 -15.84
CA ASP A 204 6.11 -21.66 -17.00
C ASP A 204 5.26 -21.17 -18.18
N PHE A 205 5.54 -19.94 -18.61
CA PHE A 205 4.86 -19.28 -19.72
C PHE A 205 5.63 -19.38 -21.06
N SER A 206 6.76 -20.09 -21.12
CA SER A 206 7.59 -20.22 -22.35
C SER A 206 6.82 -20.80 -23.52
N GLY A 207 5.82 -21.66 -23.26
CA GLY A 207 4.95 -22.24 -24.28
C GLY A 207 4.07 -21.23 -25.04
N ILE A 208 3.88 -20.01 -24.50
CA ILE A 208 3.12 -18.95 -25.19
C ILE A 208 3.80 -18.61 -26.53
N ASN A 209 5.10 -18.45 -26.53
CA ASN A 209 5.86 -18.07 -27.74
C ASN A 209 5.73 -19.10 -28.87
N GLU A 210 5.71 -20.38 -28.51
CA GLU A 210 5.52 -21.48 -29.48
C GLU A 210 4.08 -21.46 -30.00
N ALA A 211 3.10 -21.36 -29.11
CA ALA A 211 1.69 -21.32 -29.47
C ALA A 211 1.34 -20.12 -30.37
N MET A 212 1.93 -18.94 -30.11
CA MET A 212 1.74 -17.76 -30.97
C MET A 212 2.30 -17.96 -32.37
N ARG A 213 3.51 -18.54 -32.50
CA ARG A 213 4.13 -18.86 -33.80
C ARG A 213 3.38 -19.94 -34.58
N GLU A 214 2.83 -20.94 -33.91
CA GLU A 214 2.09 -22.04 -34.54
C GLU A 214 0.69 -21.61 -34.99
N ARG A 215 0.05 -20.67 -34.26
CA ARG A 215 -1.26 -20.10 -34.62
C ARG A 215 -1.25 -19.48 -36.03
N GLU A 216 -0.12 -18.89 -36.42
CA GLU A 216 0.06 -18.30 -37.74
C GLU A 216 0.17 -19.38 -38.84
N ARG A 217 0.51 -20.63 -38.51
CA ARG A 217 0.80 -21.69 -39.47
C ARG A 217 -0.32 -22.73 -39.66
N GLU A 218 -0.96 -23.18 -38.59
CA GLU A 218 -1.87 -24.35 -38.64
C GLU A 218 -3.14 -24.27 -37.78
N GLY A 219 -3.47 -23.11 -37.24
CA GLY A 219 -4.60 -22.97 -36.33
C GLY A 219 -4.22 -23.11 -34.85
N ALA A 220 -5.13 -22.74 -33.96
CA ALA A 220 -4.85 -22.61 -32.52
C ALA A 220 -4.60 -23.98 -31.86
N LYS A 221 -3.35 -24.26 -31.48
CA LYS A 221 -3.03 -25.34 -30.53
C LYS A 221 -3.36 -24.93 -29.09
N ARG A 222 -3.65 -25.93 -28.25
CA ARG A 222 -3.91 -25.74 -26.84
C ARG A 222 -2.62 -25.30 -26.14
N ILE A 223 -2.64 -24.07 -25.56
CA ILE A 223 -1.58 -23.60 -24.66
C ILE A 223 -1.68 -24.36 -23.35
N VAL A 224 -0.59 -24.96 -22.91
CA VAL A 224 -0.49 -25.62 -21.60
C VAL A 224 0.56 -24.90 -20.80
N PHE A 225 0.11 -24.27 -19.70
CA PHE A 225 1.01 -23.72 -18.70
C PHE A 225 1.47 -24.83 -17.76
N ARG A 226 2.77 -25.06 -17.70
CA ARG A 226 3.35 -26.07 -16.83
C ARG A 226 3.54 -25.48 -15.45
N LEU A 227 2.97 -26.12 -14.42
CA LEU A 227 3.24 -25.80 -13.03
C LEU A 227 4.69 -26.19 -12.69
N ILE A 228 5.52 -25.21 -12.33
CA ILE A 228 6.94 -25.38 -12.00
C ILE A 228 7.23 -25.24 -10.51
N ASP A 229 6.38 -24.51 -9.77
CA ASP A 229 6.51 -24.34 -8.32
C ASP A 229 5.17 -24.46 -7.59
N LYS A 230 4.95 -25.62 -6.98
CA LYS A 230 3.73 -25.87 -6.19
C LYS A 230 3.68 -25.09 -4.90
N SER A 231 4.83 -24.71 -4.34
CA SER A 231 4.90 -23.96 -3.08
C SER A 231 4.35 -22.56 -3.26
N ARG A 232 4.53 -21.94 -4.43
CA ARG A 232 3.94 -20.64 -4.78
C ARG A 232 2.40 -20.70 -4.81
N ILE A 233 1.81 -21.77 -5.33
CA ILE A 233 0.35 -21.95 -5.29
C ILE A 233 -0.16 -22.07 -3.85
N ALA A 234 0.56 -22.76 -2.97
CA ALA A 234 0.21 -22.84 -1.56
C ALA A 234 0.31 -21.46 -0.87
N ALA A 235 1.36 -20.68 -1.18
CA ALA A 235 1.53 -19.32 -0.70
C ALA A 235 0.40 -18.40 -1.19
N ALA A 236 0.07 -18.44 -2.49
CA ALA A 236 -1.03 -17.68 -3.09
C ALA A 236 -2.36 -17.95 -2.37
N LYS A 237 -2.67 -19.23 -2.10
CA LYS A 237 -3.88 -19.61 -1.35
C LYS A 237 -3.89 -18.98 0.06
N THR A 238 -2.79 -19.07 0.80
CA THR A 238 -2.68 -18.50 2.16
C THR A 238 -2.91 -17.00 2.12
N ARG A 239 -2.21 -16.27 1.22
CA ARG A 239 -2.36 -14.82 1.07
C ARG A 239 -3.78 -14.40 0.69
N LEU A 240 -4.42 -15.16 -0.20
CA LEU A 240 -5.81 -14.90 -0.58
C LEU A 240 -6.77 -15.04 0.61
N LEU A 241 -6.59 -16.05 1.45
CA LEU A 241 -7.39 -16.22 2.67
C LEU A 241 -7.16 -15.08 3.67
N GLU A 242 -5.89 -14.69 3.90
CA GLU A 242 -5.53 -13.54 4.74
C GLU A 242 -6.12 -12.23 4.18
N SER A 243 -6.12 -12.04 2.86
CA SER A 243 -6.73 -10.87 2.20
C SER A 243 -8.24 -10.81 2.43
N ILE A 244 -8.93 -11.95 2.39
CA ILE A 244 -10.37 -12.03 2.68
C ILE A 244 -10.61 -11.65 4.15
N GLU A 245 -9.78 -12.11 5.09
CA GLU A 245 -9.88 -11.75 6.51
C GLU A 245 -9.67 -10.24 6.73
N GLN A 246 -8.68 -9.64 6.08
CA GLN A 246 -8.44 -8.19 6.14
C GLN A 246 -9.61 -7.41 5.51
N SER A 247 -10.17 -7.86 4.40
CA SER A 247 -11.38 -7.27 3.81
C SER A 247 -12.58 -7.32 4.76
N ALA A 248 -12.75 -8.44 5.48
CA ALA A 248 -13.80 -8.55 6.50
C ALA A 248 -13.52 -7.64 7.72
N ALA A 249 -12.26 -7.44 8.10
CA ALA A 249 -11.86 -6.52 9.15
C ALA A 249 -12.15 -5.07 8.75
N CYS A 250 -11.78 -4.67 7.54
CA CYS A 250 -12.12 -3.38 6.95
C CYS A 250 -13.62 -3.10 7.03
N ARG A 251 -14.45 -4.04 6.55
CA ARG A 251 -15.90 -3.88 6.60
C ARG A 251 -16.44 -3.72 8.03
N ARG A 252 -15.88 -4.44 9.00
CA ARG A 252 -16.28 -4.28 10.42
C ARG A 252 -15.92 -2.89 10.92
N ALA A 253 -14.71 -2.40 10.64
CA ALA A 253 -14.28 -1.06 11.02
C ALA A 253 -15.25 0.01 10.49
N TYR A 254 -15.53 0.02 9.18
CA TYR A 254 -16.48 0.97 8.59
C TYR A 254 -17.91 0.88 9.16
N LEU A 255 -18.37 -0.29 9.62
CA LEU A 255 -19.68 -0.42 10.24
C LEU A 255 -19.71 0.01 11.71
N GLU A 256 -18.56 0.10 12.36
CA GLU A 256 -18.38 0.54 13.75
C GLU A 256 -18.11 2.03 13.87
N GLU A 257 -17.70 2.68 12.79
CA GLU A 257 -17.50 4.14 12.73
C GLU A 257 -18.77 4.90 13.03
N THR A 258 -18.63 5.96 13.81
CA THR A 258 -19.75 6.80 14.28
C THR A 258 -19.69 8.22 13.75
N ASP A 259 -18.61 8.59 13.06
CA ASP A 259 -18.47 9.87 12.36
C ASP A 259 -18.35 9.63 10.84
N ASP A 260 -18.79 10.62 10.04
CA ASP A 260 -18.73 10.61 8.57
C ASP A 260 -17.73 11.64 8.03
N ASP A 261 -16.86 12.17 8.90
CA ASP A 261 -15.97 13.26 8.55
C ASP A 261 -14.84 12.78 7.62
N ARG A 262 -15.01 13.07 6.32
CA ARG A 262 -13.98 12.85 5.30
C ARG A 262 -13.59 11.40 5.09
N GLU A 263 -14.53 10.47 5.31
CA GLU A 263 -14.29 9.06 5.08
C GLU A 263 -14.14 8.74 3.59
N TRP A 264 -13.16 7.90 3.25
CA TRP A 264 -13.01 7.36 1.90
C TRP A 264 -14.19 6.47 1.52
N VAL A 265 -14.64 5.64 2.45
CA VAL A 265 -15.83 4.79 2.30
C VAL A 265 -16.75 5.05 3.49
N PRO A 266 -17.77 5.91 3.34
CA PRO A 266 -18.67 6.24 4.43
C PRO A 266 -19.45 5.02 4.89
N ASN A 267 -19.78 4.97 6.19
CA ASN A 267 -20.58 3.92 6.78
C ASN A 267 -22.00 3.91 6.15
N PRO A 268 -22.41 2.83 5.46
CA PRO A 268 -23.71 2.78 4.78
C PRO A 268 -24.93 2.81 5.72
N ARG A 269 -24.71 2.73 7.03
CA ARG A 269 -25.76 2.86 8.05
C ARG A 269 -25.93 4.27 8.58
N GLN A 270 -25.00 5.16 8.32
CA GLN A 270 -25.10 6.59 8.61
C GLN A 270 -25.83 7.25 7.42
N LYS A 271 -26.84 8.07 7.73
CA LYS A 271 -27.65 8.77 6.73
C LYS A 271 -27.63 10.27 7.03
#